data_d44ee140ecb051d5b2dd4ff6b3d4c13b
#
_entry.id   d44ee140ecb051d5b2dd4ff6b3d4c13b
#
_cell.length_a   1.000
_cell.length_b   1.000
_cell.length_c   1.000
_cell.angle_alpha   90.00
_cell.angle_beta   90.00
_cell.angle_gamma   90.00
#
_symmetry.space_group_name_H-M   'P 1'
#
loop_
_entity.id
_entity.type
_entity.pdbx_description
1 polymer ?
#
loop_
_entity_poly.entity_id
_entity_poly.type
_entity_poly.pdbx_seq_one_letter_code
_entity_poly.pdbx_strand_id
1 'polypeptide(L)'
;MKRINYLFALLATVLAFSACTSEVDNYFDKSASERAAEAVSNAKQALLAAPNGWRMEYYGDMTYGGYNILCKFSGDEVTVAAEKMGQKQEAGFDSNGKLITATSHYTVDQSQGVVLSFDGYNSVFHYFSDPKNVDGIGTAGEGLYGDFEFRVMSVSADKIVLQGRKHGNKIIMYAMDNNTTWSDYLKEVDATENYMASRSYTLMGDSVKREVKVTQSYRRLVFSYLDNDSTTKQVVAPFIVTPQGYKLYDTVNVDGVKITNFAKGDTYERFYPEGVKNLWLETEVPPIYQSLQSGAWFFVKSQFGSYALPKWNAFEEVLKTAGVNGTEQTLYWAFIGTYQGKFGFHFQAGGDYGFVSMSLVEPNEAGDEVSIKYEKSGATNKTATTYINKFKLDPVIKTFAGLGGRPRRFKLETDNQRRPTYIKFTDIKEPTNVFTLSANEVHYPFKN
;
A
#
# COMPACT_ATOMS: atom_id res chain seq x y z
N MET A 1 48.14 52.19 59.81
CA MET A 1 46.89 51.40 59.60
C MET A 1 46.40 51.34 58.15
N LYS A 2 46.44 52.42 57.33
CA LYS A 2 45.95 52.36 55.92
C LYS A 2 46.73 51.41 54.99
N ARG A 3 48.02 51.21 55.17
CA ARG A 3 48.86 50.34 54.33
C ARG A 3 48.63 48.85 54.57
N ILE A 4 48.20 48.46 55.75
CA ILE A 4 47.87 47.06 56.13
C ILE A 4 46.57 46.65 55.48
N ASN A 5 45.59 47.57 55.37
CA ASN A 5 44.30 47.26 54.73
C ASN A 5 44.44 47.03 53.21
N TYR A 6 45.38 47.70 52.50
CA TYR A 6 45.67 47.44 51.09
C TYR A 6 46.35 46.08 50.88
N LEU A 7 47.18 45.64 51.84
CA LEU A 7 47.82 44.33 51.75
C LEU A 7 46.80 43.18 51.94
N PHE A 8 45.83 43.35 52.85
CA PHE A 8 44.73 42.40 53.05
C PHE A 8 43.74 42.38 51.86
N ALA A 9 43.48 43.55 51.28
CA ALA A 9 42.66 43.65 50.07
C ALA A 9 43.33 42.97 48.88
N LEU A 10 44.66 43.17 48.70
CA LEU A 10 45.40 42.50 47.61
C LEU A 10 45.51 41.00 47.82
N LEU A 11 45.69 40.53 49.08
CA LEU A 11 45.70 39.09 49.40
C LEU A 11 44.33 38.42 49.20
N ALA A 12 43.24 39.11 49.54
CA ALA A 12 41.87 38.66 49.29
C ALA A 12 41.52 38.57 47.81
N THR A 13 42.02 39.51 46.97
CA THR A 13 41.85 39.45 45.49
C THR A 13 42.65 38.29 44.89
N VAL A 14 43.85 38.00 45.34
CA VAL A 14 44.65 36.88 44.81
C VAL A 14 44.03 35.54 45.21
N LEU A 15 43.46 35.44 46.42
CA LEU A 15 42.73 34.23 46.85
C LEU A 15 41.40 34.04 46.11
N ALA A 16 40.74 35.11 45.62
CA ALA A 16 39.51 35.00 44.84
C ALA A 16 39.76 34.51 43.41
N PHE A 17 40.93 34.68 42.84
CA PHE A 17 41.29 34.18 41.50
C PHE A 17 41.78 32.69 41.53
N SER A 18 42.16 32.15 42.69
CA SER A 18 42.54 30.74 42.80
C SER A 18 41.39 29.78 43.14
N ALA A 19 40.15 30.29 43.31
CA ALA A 19 38.98 29.49 43.64
C ALA A 19 38.14 29.03 42.43
N CYS A 20 38.62 29.25 41.20
CA CYS A 20 37.95 28.81 39.99
C CYS A 20 38.74 27.78 39.16
N THR A 21 39.44 26.88 39.83
CA THR A 21 39.73 25.57 39.21
C THR A 21 38.84 24.57 39.88
N SER A 22 37.57 24.48 39.43
CA SER A 22 36.83 23.25 39.66
C SER A 22 37.57 22.19 38.85
N GLU A 23 38.37 21.38 39.49
CA GLU A 23 38.67 20.03 39.01
C GLU A 23 37.30 19.41 38.83
N VAL A 24 36.78 19.44 37.62
CA VAL A 24 35.68 18.56 37.23
C VAL A 24 36.30 17.17 37.32
N ASP A 25 36.02 16.45 38.38
CA ASP A 25 36.30 15.04 38.44
C ASP A 25 35.69 14.43 37.17
N ASN A 26 36.55 14.17 36.19
CA ASN A 26 36.14 13.52 34.97
C ASN A 26 35.79 12.08 35.34
N TYR A 27 34.53 11.83 35.66
CA TYR A 27 33.99 10.46 35.85
C TYR A 27 34.22 9.58 34.60
N PHE A 28 34.69 10.17 33.51
CA PHE A 28 34.94 9.50 32.25
C PHE A 28 36.38 9.81 31.80
N ASP A 29 37.06 8.81 31.27
CA ASP A 29 38.45 8.93 30.75
C ASP A 29 38.58 9.90 29.54
N LYS A 30 37.45 10.23 28.90
CA LYS A 30 37.38 11.14 27.72
C LYS A 30 36.46 12.33 28.01
N SER A 31 36.78 13.48 27.43
CA SER A 31 35.91 14.66 27.48
C SER A 31 34.57 14.40 26.78
N ALA A 32 33.55 15.20 27.07
CA ALA A 32 32.24 15.08 26.44
C ALA A 32 32.32 15.26 24.89
N SER A 33 33.19 16.15 24.39
CA SER A 33 33.42 16.36 22.99
C SER A 33 34.09 15.18 22.29
N GLU A 34 35.08 14.55 22.93
CA GLU A 34 35.75 13.36 22.41
C GLU A 34 34.79 12.17 22.33
N ARG A 35 33.98 11.93 23.38
CA ARG A 35 32.96 10.87 23.37
C ARG A 35 31.92 11.08 22.26
N ALA A 36 31.52 12.34 22.04
CA ALA A 36 30.57 12.65 20.99
C ALA A 36 31.17 12.46 19.59
N ALA A 37 32.42 12.91 19.36
CA ALA A 37 33.12 12.68 18.10
C ALA A 37 33.31 11.16 17.81
N GLU A 38 33.67 10.38 18.85
CA GLU A 38 33.78 8.94 18.75
C GLU A 38 32.43 8.27 18.40
N ALA A 39 31.32 8.72 19.03
CA ALA A 39 29.99 8.18 18.73
C ALA A 39 29.55 8.47 17.28
N VAL A 40 29.85 9.67 16.77
CA VAL A 40 29.62 10.03 15.35
C VAL A 40 30.46 9.15 14.43
N SER A 41 31.76 8.98 14.74
CA SER A 41 32.66 8.12 13.97
C SER A 41 32.17 6.66 13.96
N ASN A 42 31.80 6.13 15.10
CA ASN A 42 31.31 4.76 15.22
C ASN A 42 30.01 4.54 14.42
N ALA A 43 29.09 5.50 14.48
CA ALA A 43 27.85 5.42 13.69
C ALA A 43 28.14 5.45 12.18
N LYS A 44 29.03 6.36 11.73
CA LYS A 44 29.43 6.45 10.31
C LYS A 44 30.13 5.17 9.85
N GLN A 45 31.05 4.62 10.64
CA GLN A 45 31.73 3.37 10.32
C GLN A 45 30.75 2.19 10.23
N ALA A 46 29.79 2.10 11.15
CA ALA A 46 28.79 1.04 11.10
C ALA A 46 27.91 1.14 9.84
N LEU A 47 27.45 2.33 9.48
CA LEU A 47 26.66 2.55 8.24
C LEU A 47 27.42 2.05 7.00
N LEU A 48 28.73 2.32 6.94
CA LEU A 48 29.60 1.93 5.83
C LEU A 48 30.00 0.43 5.85
N ALA A 49 29.90 -0.24 7.01
CA ALA A 49 30.39 -1.60 7.18
C ALA A 49 29.48 -2.69 6.58
N ALA A 50 28.22 -2.39 6.23
CA ALA A 50 27.30 -3.35 5.64
C ALA A 50 27.51 -3.49 4.13
N PRO A 51 28.10 -4.63 3.63
CA PRO A 51 28.49 -4.74 2.22
C PRO A 51 27.30 -4.69 1.27
N ASN A 52 26.14 -5.26 1.68
CA ASN A 52 24.90 -5.25 0.93
C ASN A 52 23.94 -4.15 1.39
N GLY A 53 24.40 -3.21 2.27
CA GLY A 53 23.61 -2.13 2.80
C GLY A 53 22.65 -2.57 3.91
N TRP A 54 21.66 -1.73 4.16
CA TRP A 54 20.75 -1.81 5.27
C TRP A 54 19.30 -1.87 4.80
N ARG A 55 18.49 -2.68 5.45
CA ARG A 55 17.03 -2.65 5.35
C ARG A 55 16.47 -1.83 6.53
N MET A 56 15.87 -0.72 6.22
CA MET A 56 15.23 0.17 7.18
C MET A 56 13.73 -0.16 7.27
N GLU A 57 13.25 -0.49 8.46
CA GLU A 57 11.83 -0.57 8.77
C GLU A 57 11.33 0.85 9.06
N TYR A 58 10.82 1.52 8.03
CA TYR A 58 10.49 2.94 8.07
C TYR A 58 9.02 3.16 8.36
N TYR A 59 8.74 3.96 9.40
CA TYR A 59 7.40 4.40 9.77
C TYR A 59 7.38 5.93 9.79
N GLY A 60 6.71 6.57 8.83
CA GLY A 60 6.47 8.01 8.82
C GLY A 60 5.41 8.36 9.87
N ASP A 61 4.23 7.77 9.75
CA ASP A 61 3.14 7.83 10.72
C ASP A 61 2.46 6.47 10.86
N MET A 62 1.95 6.18 12.05
CA MET A 62 1.29 4.91 12.36
C MET A 62 0.00 4.70 11.57
N THR A 63 -0.59 5.77 11.02
CA THR A 63 -1.79 5.70 10.16
C THR A 63 -1.50 4.97 8.85
N TYR A 64 -0.30 5.15 8.30
CA TYR A 64 0.10 4.55 7.02
C TYR A 64 0.85 3.22 7.19
N GLY A 65 1.32 2.93 8.41
CA GLY A 65 2.14 1.75 8.71
C GLY A 65 3.57 1.87 8.23
N GLY A 66 4.27 0.74 8.12
CA GLY A 66 5.70 0.67 7.80
C GLY A 66 6.00 0.25 6.37
N TYR A 67 7.11 0.79 5.85
CA TYR A 67 7.63 0.49 4.52
C TYR A 67 9.10 0.11 4.57
N ASN A 68 9.52 -0.84 3.76
CA ASN A 68 10.92 -1.21 3.63
C ASN A 68 11.64 -0.18 2.75
N ILE A 69 12.65 0.46 3.31
CA ILE A 69 13.60 1.30 2.58
C ILE A 69 14.97 0.62 2.67
N LEU A 70 15.60 0.41 1.53
CA LEU A 70 16.94 -0.16 1.44
C LEU A 70 17.95 0.95 1.22
N CYS A 71 19.01 0.98 2.04
CA CYS A 71 20.01 2.03 2.01
C CYS A 71 21.41 1.43 1.93
N LYS A 72 22.25 1.91 1.00
CA LYS A 72 23.67 1.59 0.95
C LYS A 72 24.49 2.86 1.02
N PHE A 73 25.28 2.97 2.07
CA PHE A 73 26.12 4.14 2.33
C PHE A 73 27.52 3.94 1.72
N SER A 74 28.06 4.98 1.08
CA SER A 74 29.39 4.97 0.47
C SER A 74 29.97 6.38 0.49
N GLY A 75 31.03 6.61 1.28
CA GLY A 75 31.59 7.95 1.47
C GLY A 75 30.60 8.88 2.18
N ASP A 76 30.12 9.88 1.47
CA ASP A 76 29.11 10.87 1.88
C ASP A 76 27.80 10.73 1.08
N GLU A 77 27.66 9.67 0.29
CA GLU A 77 26.47 9.37 -0.49
C GLU A 77 25.71 8.15 0.05
N VAL A 78 24.40 8.15 -0.12
CA VAL A 78 23.52 7.00 0.13
C VAL A 78 22.70 6.71 -1.10
N THR A 79 22.76 5.45 -1.54
CA THR A 79 21.85 4.90 -2.55
C THR A 79 20.64 4.30 -1.85
N VAL A 80 19.45 4.65 -2.30
CA VAL A 80 18.18 4.26 -1.70
C VAL A 80 17.31 3.54 -2.72
N ALA A 81 16.65 2.46 -2.30
CA ALA A 81 15.51 1.84 -2.96
C ALA A 81 14.39 1.65 -1.95
N ALA A 82 13.14 1.61 -2.39
CA ALA A 82 12.00 1.39 -1.50
C ALA A 82 10.89 0.59 -2.19
N GLU A 83 9.99 0.06 -1.38
CA GLU A 83 8.70 -0.41 -1.85
C GLU A 83 7.91 0.73 -2.49
N LYS A 84 7.01 0.39 -3.40
CA LYS A 84 6.10 1.34 -4.01
C LYS A 84 4.82 1.46 -3.19
N MET A 85 4.54 2.62 -2.62
CA MET A 85 3.31 2.91 -1.90
C MET A 85 2.24 3.52 -2.83
N GLY A 86 2.62 4.56 -3.59
CA GLY A 86 1.73 5.29 -4.50
C GLY A 86 2.06 5.04 -5.97
N GLN A 87 1.12 5.29 -6.85
CA GLN A 87 1.28 4.99 -8.28
C GLN A 87 2.34 5.85 -8.97
N LYS A 88 2.46 7.13 -8.56
CA LYS A 88 3.41 8.09 -9.13
C LYS A 88 4.75 8.15 -8.37
N GLN A 89 4.87 7.42 -7.27
CA GLN A 89 6.11 7.33 -6.53
C GLN A 89 7.22 6.73 -7.41
N GLU A 90 8.40 7.34 -7.41
CA GLU A 90 9.60 6.84 -8.10
C GLU A 90 10.30 5.77 -7.27
N ALA A 91 9.62 4.65 -7.01
CA ALA A 91 10.11 3.52 -6.23
C ALA A 91 9.60 2.19 -6.78
N GLY A 92 10.06 1.07 -6.22
CA GLY A 92 9.73 -0.26 -6.69
C GLY A 92 10.42 -0.59 -8.01
N PHE A 93 9.65 -1.04 -8.99
CA PHE A 93 10.19 -1.49 -10.28
C PHE A 93 9.63 -0.66 -11.43
N ASP A 94 10.47 -0.40 -12.43
CA ASP A 94 10.05 0.25 -13.67
C ASP A 94 9.26 -0.74 -14.58
N SER A 95 8.79 -0.25 -15.72
CA SER A 95 8.04 -1.05 -16.71
C SER A 95 8.82 -2.24 -17.29
N ASN A 96 10.15 -2.27 -17.14
CA ASN A 96 11.03 -3.35 -17.59
C ASN A 96 11.39 -4.30 -16.43
N GLY A 97 10.83 -4.10 -15.24
CA GLY A 97 11.11 -4.89 -14.04
C GLY A 97 12.46 -4.59 -13.39
N LYS A 98 13.10 -3.46 -13.73
CA LYS A 98 14.34 -3.00 -13.09
C LYS A 98 14.03 -2.22 -11.83
N LEU A 99 14.76 -2.50 -10.75
CA LEU A 99 14.65 -1.78 -9.49
C LEU A 99 15.01 -0.30 -9.66
N ILE A 100 14.12 0.59 -9.18
CA ILE A 100 14.34 2.03 -9.15
C ILE A 100 15.17 2.37 -7.92
N THR A 101 16.24 3.12 -8.12
CA THR A 101 17.14 3.60 -7.06
C THR A 101 17.44 5.08 -7.25
N ALA A 102 17.65 5.80 -6.15
CA ALA A 102 18.13 7.16 -6.17
C ALA A 102 19.33 7.31 -5.22
N THR A 103 20.33 8.10 -5.62
CA THR A 103 21.53 8.39 -4.81
C THR A 103 21.53 9.85 -4.44
N SER A 104 21.82 10.15 -3.17
CA SER A 104 21.88 11.50 -2.64
C SER A 104 22.92 11.61 -1.52
N HIS A 105 23.22 12.83 -1.11
CA HIS A 105 24.07 13.10 0.04
C HIS A 105 23.39 12.72 1.36
N TYR A 106 24.19 12.32 2.36
CA TYR A 106 23.78 12.15 3.75
C TYR A 106 24.87 12.65 4.69
N THR A 107 24.50 13.03 5.91
CA THR A 107 25.42 13.38 6.98
C THR A 107 25.20 12.58 8.24
N VAL A 108 26.27 12.43 9.03
CA VAL A 108 26.20 11.95 10.42
C VAL A 108 26.92 12.96 11.28
N ASP A 109 26.18 13.70 12.09
CA ASP A 109 26.67 14.83 12.85
C ASP A 109 26.26 14.77 14.32
N GLN A 110 26.93 15.61 15.14
CA GLN A 110 26.55 15.84 16.51
C GLN A 110 25.53 16.97 16.61
N SER A 111 24.26 16.65 16.93
CA SER A 111 23.22 17.65 17.20
C SER A 111 22.26 17.11 18.26
N GLN A 112 22.54 17.41 19.54
CA GLN A 112 21.84 16.85 20.70
C GLN A 112 21.82 15.31 20.68
N GLY A 113 23.00 14.72 20.44
CA GLY A 113 23.24 13.30 20.17
C GLY A 113 23.80 13.11 18.76
N VAL A 114 23.93 11.86 18.34
CA VAL A 114 24.32 11.52 16.97
C VAL A 114 23.08 11.55 16.09
N VAL A 115 23.14 12.28 14.99
CA VAL A 115 22.03 12.43 14.04
C VAL A 115 22.48 11.97 12.67
N LEU A 116 21.75 11.04 12.08
CA LEU A 116 21.80 10.67 10.67
C LEU A 116 20.79 11.53 9.91
N SER A 117 21.24 12.28 8.90
CA SER A 117 20.39 13.12 8.05
C SER A 117 20.52 12.72 6.59
N PHE A 118 19.38 12.56 5.92
CA PHE A 118 19.29 12.48 4.46
C PHE A 118 19.06 13.91 3.92
N ASP A 119 20.12 14.72 3.92
CA ASP A 119 20.06 16.15 3.66
C ASP A 119 20.12 16.51 2.17
N GLY A 120 20.55 15.58 1.32
CA GLY A 120 20.37 15.67 -0.13
C GLY A 120 18.99 15.18 -0.57
N TYR A 121 18.32 15.90 -1.48
CA TYR A 121 17.03 15.44 -2.00
C TYR A 121 17.17 14.06 -2.69
N ASN A 122 16.30 13.14 -2.28
CA ASN A 122 16.22 11.76 -2.81
C ASN A 122 14.76 11.47 -3.14
N SER A 123 14.44 11.26 -4.41
CA SER A 123 13.05 11.09 -4.87
C SER A 123 12.37 9.84 -4.27
N VAL A 124 13.15 8.80 -3.96
CA VAL A 124 12.65 7.58 -3.31
C VAL A 124 12.34 7.83 -1.85
N PHE A 125 13.30 8.42 -1.12
CA PHE A 125 13.22 8.59 0.34
C PHE A 125 12.26 9.72 0.73
N HIS A 126 12.38 10.89 0.10
CA HIS A 126 11.60 12.08 0.45
C HIS A 126 10.13 12.03 0.03
N TYR A 127 9.71 10.98 -0.69
CA TYR A 127 8.30 10.74 -0.97
C TYR A 127 7.40 10.78 0.28
N PHE A 128 7.91 10.28 1.41
CA PHE A 128 7.17 10.24 2.68
C PHE A 128 7.11 11.59 3.41
N SER A 129 8.03 12.49 3.13
CA SER A 129 8.14 13.81 3.76
C SER A 129 7.70 14.96 2.84
N ASP A 130 7.36 14.68 1.58
CA ASP A 130 6.96 15.71 0.61
C ASP A 130 5.61 16.33 1.02
N PRO A 131 5.59 17.66 1.35
CA PRO A 131 4.38 18.39 1.72
C PRO A 131 3.29 18.39 0.66
N LYS A 132 3.65 18.16 -0.60
CA LYS A 132 2.77 18.06 -1.76
C LYS A 132 2.92 16.67 -2.39
N ASN A 133 2.71 15.63 -1.61
CA ASN A 133 2.85 14.26 -2.08
C ASN A 133 2.22 14.08 -3.48
N VAL A 134 3.02 13.56 -4.41
CA VAL A 134 2.68 13.44 -5.83
C VAL A 134 1.43 12.59 -6.10
N ASP A 135 1.11 11.65 -5.22
CA ASP A 135 -0.09 10.82 -5.27
C ASP A 135 -1.28 11.45 -4.52
N GLY A 136 -1.08 12.61 -3.88
CA GLY A 136 -2.11 13.28 -3.09
C GLY A 136 -2.46 12.54 -1.79
N ILE A 137 -1.56 11.68 -1.31
CA ILE A 137 -1.71 10.92 -0.07
C ILE A 137 -1.10 11.74 1.07
N GLY A 138 -1.70 11.66 2.26
CA GLY A 138 -1.17 12.35 3.44
C GLY A 138 -1.91 13.64 3.76
N THR A 139 -1.30 14.45 4.60
CA THR A 139 -1.83 15.74 5.06
C THR A 139 -1.19 16.89 4.30
N ALA A 140 -1.97 17.82 3.80
CA ALA A 140 -1.46 18.98 3.09
C ALA A 140 -0.47 19.78 3.97
N GLY A 141 0.74 19.99 3.47
CA GLY A 141 1.83 20.66 4.18
C GLY A 141 2.72 19.73 5.03
N GLU A 142 2.31 18.50 5.32
CA GLU A 142 3.05 17.55 6.17
C GLU A 142 3.37 16.23 5.43
N GLY A 143 2.79 15.98 4.26
CA GLY A 143 2.94 14.74 3.53
C GLY A 143 2.45 13.53 4.34
N LEU A 144 3.26 12.48 4.37
CA LEU A 144 3.00 11.26 5.15
C LEU A 144 3.69 11.30 6.54
N TYR A 145 4.00 12.48 7.03
CA TYR A 145 4.75 12.71 8.28
C TYR A 145 6.12 12.00 8.31
N GLY A 146 6.76 11.86 7.19
CA GLY A 146 8.07 11.24 7.08
C GLY A 146 9.16 12.09 7.70
N ASP A 147 10.02 11.48 8.54
CA ASP A 147 11.27 12.05 9.00
C ASP A 147 12.41 11.74 8.01
N PHE A 148 13.31 12.66 7.82
CA PHE A 148 14.57 12.47 7.08
C PHE A 148 15.81 12.77 7.93
N GLU A 149 15.60 13.11 9.20
CA GLU A 149 16.62 13.24 10.24
C GLU A 149 16.31 12.30 11.40
N PHE A 150 17.30 11.55 11.85
CA PHE A 150 17.13 10.51 12.85
C PHE A 150 18.20 10.58 13.93
N ARG A 151 17.80 10.56 15.19
CA ARG A 151 18.72 10.30 16.31
C ARG A 151 19.16 8.85 16.26
N VAL A 152 20.46 8.62 16.33
CA VAL A 152 21.03 7.27 16.44
C VAL A 152 20.99 6.87 17.92
N MET A 153 20.11 5.91 18.25
CA MET A 153 19.88 5.47 19.62
C MET A 153 20.83 4.35 20.04
N SER A 154 21.12 3.43 19.12
CA SER A 154 22.11 2.37 19.33
C SER A 154 22.65 1.85 18.00
N VAL A 155 23.88 1.32 18.05
CA VAL A 155 24.60 0.80 16.89
C VAL A 155 25.20 -0.56 17.26
N SER A 156 24.96 -1.56 16.40
CA SER A 156 25.67 -2.85 16.39
C SER A 156 26.03 -3.22 14.95
N ALA A 157 26.76 -4.30 14.75
CA ALA A 157 27.22 -4.73 13.43
C ALA A 157 26.06 -5.13 12.48
N ASP A 158 24.95 -5.59 13.05
CA ASP A 158 23.78 -6.14 12.33
C ASP A 158 22.53 -5.27 12.49
N LYS A 159 22.54 -4.29 13.41
CA LYS A 159 21.35 -3.50 13.76
C LYS A 159 21.69 -2.08 14.21
N ILE A 160 20.97 -1.12 13.65
CA ILE A 160 20.97 0.28 14.11
C ILE A 160 19.55 0.66 14.50
N VAL A 161 19.39 1.22 15.70
CA VAL A 161 18.11 1.75 16.17
C VAL A 161 18.13 3.27 16.04
N LEU A 162 17.14 3.79 15.34
CA LEU A 162 16.95 5.19 15.08
C LEU A 162 15.64 5.69 15.69
N GLN A 163 15.58 6.97 15.97
CA GLN A 163 14.37 7.69 16.34
C GLN A 163 14.21 8.91 15.46
N GLY A 164 13.05 9.02 14.79
CA GLY A 164 12.70 10.20 14.00
C GLY A 164 12.83 11.47 14.83
N ARG A 165 13.43 12.52 14.25
CA ARG A 165 13.73 13.74 15.02
C ARG A 165 12.49 14.61 15.21
N LYS A 166 11.60 14.67 14.20
CA LYS A 166 10.38 15.48 14.22
C LYS A 166 9.22 14.73 14.87
N HIS A 167 9.00 13.48 14.45
CA HIS A 167 7.81 12.71 14.84
C HIS A 167 8.09 11.65 15.93
N GLY A 168 9.36 11.33 16.21
CA GLY A 168 9.76 10.46 17.32
C GLY A 168 9.55 8.96 17.08
N ASN A 169 9.15 8.55 15.89
CA ASN A 169 8.93 7.14 15.57
C ASN A 169 10.22 6.34 15.65
N LYS A 170 10.12 5.14 16.23
CA LYS A 170 11.23 4.18 16.27
C LYS A 170 11.40 3.54 14.89
N ILE A 171 12.59 3.61 14.35
CA ILE A 171 12.98 3.05 13.08
C ILE A 171 14.16 2.11 13.30
N ILE A 172 14.13 0.96 12.70
CA ILE A 172 15.18 -0.05 12.86
C ILE A 172 15.79 -0.33 11.48
N MET A 173 17.13 -0.28 11.44
CA MET A 173 17.88 -0.73 10.28
C MET A 173 18.53 -2.08 10.63
N TYR A 174 18.38 -3.05 9.74
CA TYR A 174 19.06 -4.35 9.81
C TYR A 174 20.03 -4.48 8.65
N ALA A 175 21.25 -4.95 8.91
CA ALA A 175 22.19 -5.26 7.85
C ALA A 175 21.59 -6.32 6.92
N MET A 176 21.66 -6.09 5.62
CA MET A 176 21.14 -7.05 4.65
C MET A 176 22.08 -8.23 4.45
N ASP A 177 21.50 -9.41 4.31
CA ASP A 177 22.24 -10.61 3.95
C ASP A 177 22.92 -10.42 2.58
N ASN A 178 24.17 -10.82 2.50
CA ASN A 178 24.99 -10.68 1.29
C ASN A 178 24.50 -11.55 0.12
N ASN A 179 23.73 -12.61 0.40
CA ASN A 179 23.21 -13.53 -0.60
C ASN A 179 21.84 -13.09 -1.17
N THR A 180 21.22 -12.08 -0.59
CA THR A 180 19.88 -11.59 -1.02
C THR A 180 20.05 -10.28 -1.78
N THR A 181 19.66 -10.23 -3.05
CA THR A 181 19.66 -8.96 -3.78
C THR A 181 18.53 -8.05 -3.32
N TRP A 182 18.68 -6.74 -3.43
CA TRP A 182 17.64 -5.76 -3.14
C TRP A 182 16.38 -6.01 -3.98
N SER A 183 16.58 -6.36 -5.25
CA SER A 183 15.49 -6.67 -6.18
C SER A 183 14.68 -7.88 -5.70
N ASP A 184 15.36 -8.97 -5.32
CA ASP A 184 14.67 -10.18 -4.89
C ASP A 184 13.93 -9.95 -3.57
N TYR A 185 14.57 -9.26 -2.62
CA TYR A 185 13.93 -8.91 -1.35
C TYR A 185 12.63 -8.13 -1.56
N LEU A 186 12.67 -7.05 -2.37
CA LEU A 186 11.48 -6.22 -2.61
C LEU A 186 10.41 -6.94 -3.44
N LYS A 187 10.79 -7.85 -4.35
CA LYS A 187 9.83 -8.72 -5.06
C LYS A 187 9.12 -9.68 -4.12
N GLU A 188 9.84 -10.26 -3.16
CA GLU A 188 9.24 -11.15 -2.16
C GLU A 188 8.30 -10.38 -1.21
N VAL A 189 8.65 -9.14 -0.82
CA VAL A 189 7.79 -8.27 -0.04
C VAL A 189 6.51 -7.95 -0.81
N ASP A 190 6.62 -7.52 -2.07
CA ASP A 190 5.47 -7.24 -2.95
C ASP A 190 4.59 -8.49 -3.16
N ALA A 191 5.20 -9.64 -3.42
CA ALA A 191 4.50 -10.91 -3.53
C ALA A 191 3.76 -11.28 -2.23
N THR A 192 4.36 -11.01 -1.06
CA THR A 192 3.74 -11.24 0.25
C THR A 192 2.58 -10.29 0.50
N GLU A 193 2.75 -9.01 0.19
CA GLU A 193 1.66 -8.03 0.31
C GLU A 193 0.48 -8.44 -0.57
N ASN A 194 0.74 -8.79 -1.82
CA ASN A 194 -0.30 -9.27 -2.75
C ASN A 194 -0.95 -10.58 -2.28
N TYR A 195 -0.18 -11.50 -1.67
CA TYR A 195 -0.68 -12.74 -1.11
C TYR A 195 -1.63 -12.50 0.08
N MET A 196 -1.27 -11.60 0.99
CA MET A 196 -1.99 -11.33 2.23
C MET A 196 -3.05 -10.23 2.09
N ALA A 197 -3.07 -9.48 0.97
CA ALA A 197 -3.95 -8.32 0.83
C ALA A 197 -5.43 -8.69 0.95
N SER A 198 -6.09 -8.14 1.95
CA SER A 198 -7.54 -8.13 2.14
C SER A 198 -7.91 -6.84 2.87
N ARG A 199 -9.19 -6.46 2.82
CA ARG A 199 -9.67 -5.31 3.59
C ARG A 199 -10.37 -5.70 4.88
N SER A 200 -10.80 -6.96 4.98
CA SER A 200 -11.56 -7.49 6.11
C SER A 200 -11.13 -8.90 6.45
N TYR A 201 -11.02 -9.16 7.74
CA TYR A 201 -10.68 -10.47 8.29
C TYR A 201 -11.50 -10.71 9.56
N THR A 202 -11.55 -11.96 9.97
CA THR A 202 -11.97 -12.36 11.32
C THR A 202 -10.80 -13.07 12.01
N LEU A 203 -10.49 -12.69 13.25
CA LEU A 203 -9.53 -13.43 14.05
C LEU A 203 -10.22 -14.64 14.65
N MET A 204 -9.81 -15.83 14.24
CA MET A 204 -10.43 -17.12 14.54
C MET A 204 -9.56 -17.97 15.42
N GLY A 205 -10.17 -18.82 16.23
CA GLY A 205 -9.50 -19.86 17.01
C GLY A 205 -9.85 -19.84 18.48
N ASP A 206 -9.42 -20.87 19.21
CA ASP A 206 -9.78 -21.10 20.62
C ASP A 206 -9.07 -20.16 21.60
N SER A 207 -8.04 -19.44 21.13
CA SER A 207 -7.25 -18.53 21.96
C SER A 207 -7.96 -17.20 22.24
N VAL A 208 -8.94 -16.81 21.42
CA VAL A 208 -9.81 -15.64 21.63
C VAL A 208 -11.17 -16.10 22.15
N LYS A 209 -11.74 -15.31 23.07
CA LYS A 209 -13.02 -15.64 23.71
C LYS A 209 -14.22 -15.00 23.02
N ARG A 210 -13.95 -14.07 22.13
CA ARG A 210 -14.94 -13.22 21.45
C ARG A 210 -14.75 -13.27 19.93
N GLU A 211 -15.79 -12.95 19.21
CA GLU A 211 -15.67 -12.65 17.79
C GLU A 211 -14.88 -11.34 17.62
N VAL A 212 -13.74 -11.41 16.93
CA VAL A 212 -12.88 -10.28 16.66
C VAL A 212 -12.89 -10.00 15.16
N LYS A 213 -13.54 -8.91 14.77
CA LYS A 213 -13.49 -8.39 13.38
C LYS A 213 -12.23 -7.57 13.18
N VAL A 214 -11.60 -7.71 12.04
CA VAL A 214 -10.36 -7.02 11.70
C VAL A 214 -10.50 -6.33 10.35
N THR A 215 -10.27 -5.03 10.34
CA THR A 215 -10.23 -4.25 9.11
C THR A 215 -8.82 -3.77 8.83
N GLN A 216 -8.47 -3.64 7.55
CA GLN A 216 -7.20 -3.10 7.11
C GLN A 216 -7.39 -1.78 6.36
N SER A 217 -6.62 -0.77 6.77
CA SER A 217 -6.52 0.50 6.06
C SER A 217 -5.04 0.89 5.96
N TYR A 218 -4.53 1.06 4.75
CA TYR A 218 -3.09 1.08 4.50
C TYR A 218 -2.41 -0.15 5.15
N ARG A 219 -1.30 0.02 5.84
CA ARG A 219 -0.62 -1.04 6.60
C ARG A 219 -0.92 -0.93 8.10
N ARG A 220 -2.22 -0.92 8.42
CA ARG A 220 -2.75 -0.87 9.77
C ARG A 220 -3.95 -1.82 9.91
N LEU A 221 -3.84 -2.78 10.81
CA LEU A 221 -4.95 -3.63 11.23
C LEU A 221 -5.69 -2.97 12.40
N VAL A 222 -7.01 -3.03 12.37
CA VAL A 222 -7.88 -2.59 13.47
C VAL A 222 -8.72 -3.77 13.91
N PHE A 223 -8.40 -4.31 15.08
CA PHE A 223 -9.14 -5.39 15.73
C PHE A 223 -10.29 -4.78 16.53
N SER A 224 -11.52 -5.23 16.28
CA SER A 224 -12.72 -4.71 16.95
C SER A 224 -13.52 -5.87 17.54
N TYR A 225 -13.86 -5.78 18.82
CA TYR A 225 -14.66 -6.77 19.53
C TYR A 225 -15.49 -6.12 20.65
N LEU A 226 -16.56 -6.81 21.11
CA LEU A 226 -17.37 -6.37 22.24
C LEU A 226 -16.74 -6.84 23.55
N ASP A 227 -16.54 -5.94 24.51
CA ASP A 227 -16.11 -6.30 25.86
C ASP A 227 -17.28 -6.78 26.73
N ASN A 228 -17.00 -7.19 27.98
CA ASN A 228 -18.00 -7.74 28.90
C ASN A 228 -19.13 -6.75 29.24
N ASP A 229 -18.88 -5.46 29.14
CA ASP A 229 -19.86 -4.38 29.34
C ASP A 229 -20.60 -3.98 28.05
N SER A 230 -20.46 -4.75 26.98
CA SER A 230 -20.99 -4.47 25.63
C SER A 230 -20.42 -3.21 24.98
N THR A 231 -19.32 -2.67 25.50
CA THR A 231 -18.57 -1.62 24.80
C THR A 231 -17.70 -2.20 23.69
N THR A 232 -17.65 -1.50 22.57
CA THR A 232 -16.74 -1.88 21.49
C THR A 232 -15.31 -1.49 21.83
N LYS A 233 -14.43 -2.47 21.95
CA LYS A 233 -12.98 -2.27 22.04
C LYS A 233 -12.34 -2.31 20.68
N GLN A 234 -11.35 -1.44 20.49
CA GLN A 234 -10.51 -1.43 19.30
C GLN A 234 -9.04 -1.48 19.69
N VAL A 235 -8.29 -2.33 18.98
CA VAL A 235 -6.84 -2.42 19.08
C VAL A 235 -6.26 -2.14 17.70
N VAL A 236 -5.42 -1.13 17.61
CA VAL A 236 -4.80 -0.69 16.35
C VAL A 236 -3.39 -1.25 16.29
N ALA A 237 -3.04 -1.91 15.19
CA ALA A 237 -1.75 -2.53 14.95
C ALA A 237 -1.16 -2.08 13.61
N PRO A 238 -0.34 -1.04 13.58
CA PRO A 238 0.48 -0.73 12.41
C PRO A 238 1.46 -1.87 12.14
N PHE A 239 1.72 -2.17 10.87
CA PHE A 239 2.61 -3.24 10.48
C PHE A 239 3.48 -2.87 9.28
N ILE A 240 4.54 -3.62 9.10
CA ILE A 240 5.36 -3.65 7.89
C ILE A 240 5.25 -5.03 7.23
N VAL A 241 5.29 -5.06 5.91
CA VAL A 241 5.30 -6.32 5.16
C VAL A 241 6.74 -6.84 5.11
N THR A 242 6.90 -8.13 5.35
CA THR A 242 8.16 -8.86 5.20
C THR A 242 7.95 -10.04 4.25
N PRO A 243 9.00 -10.68 3.74
CA PRO A 243 8.85 -11.91 2.96
C PRO A 243 8.04 -13.02 3.64
N GLN A 244 7.99 -13.04 4.97
CA GLN A 244 7.29 -14.05 5.77
C GLN A 244 5.83 -13.68 6.07
N GLY A 245 5.48 -12.39 6.04
CA GLY A 245 4.14 -11.92 6.42
C GLY A 245 4.15 -10.52 6.99
N TYR A 246 3.15 -10.21 7.83
CA TYR A 246 3.02 -8.92 8.50
C TYR A 246 3.74 -8.92 9.85
N LYS A 247 4.70 -8.04 10.04
CA LYS A 247 5.36 -7.76 11.32
C LYS A 247 4.74 -6.51 11.92
N LEU A 248 4.15 -6.63 13.10
CA LEU A 248 3.54 -5.49 13.79
C LEU A 248 4.63 -4.55 14.32
N TYR A 249 4.34 -3.26 14.41
CA TYR A 249 5.25 -2.25 14.96
C TYR A 249 5.59 -2.52 16.42
N ASP A 250 4.57 -2.82 17.23
CA ASP A 250 4.70 -3.26 18.60
C ASP A 250 3.80 -4.49 18.85
N THR A 251 4.08 -5.21 19.94
CA THR A 251 3.20 -6.28 20.42
C THR A 251 1.85 -5.68 20.82
N VAL A 252 0.76 -6.20 20.26
CA VAL A 252 -0.60 -5.82 20.65
C VAL A 252 -1.23 -6.91 21.51
N ASN A 253 -2.19 -6.51 22.37
CA ASN A 253 -2.99 -7.43 23.14
C ASN A 253 -4.44 -7.38 22.62
N VAL A 254 -4.88 -8.47 22.00
CA VAL A 254 -6.23 -8.61 21.46
C VAL A 254 -6.97 -9.69 22.23
N ASP A 255 -8.01 -9.33 22.96
CA ASP A 255 -8.82 -10.23 23.80
C ASP A 255 -7.98 -11.13 24.77
N GLY A 256 -6.87 -10.56 25.31
CA GLY A 256 -5.94 -11.26 26.21
C GLY A 256 -4.78 -11.98 25.51
N VAL A 257 -4.79 -12.05 24.18
CA VAL A 257 -3.73 -12.68 23.38
C VAL A 257 -2.70 -11.66 22.90
N LYS A 258 -1.42 -11.92 23.13
CA LYS A 258 -0.31 -11.10 22.63
C LYS A 258 0.05 -11.53 21.21
N ILE A 259 0.04 -10.58 20.27
CA ILE A 259 0.33 -10.80 18.85
C ILE A 259 1.46 -9.84 18.43
N THR A 260 2.47 -10.38 17.75
CA THR A 260 3.63 -9.63 17.24
C THR A 260 3.72 -9.60 15.73
N ASN A 261 3.10 -10.58 15.06
CA ASN A 261 3.16 -10.76 13.61
C ASN A 261 2.01 -11.64 13.12
N PHE A 262 1.89 -11.72 11.79
CA PHE A 262 1.08 -12.73 11.09
C PHE A 262 1.90 -13.30 9.94
N ALA A 263 2.31 -14.56 10.05
CA ALA A 263 2.99 -15.28 8.98
C ALA A 263 2.00 -15.77 7.91
N LYS A 264 2.47 -15.87 6.68
CA LYS A 264 1.73 -16.50 5.58
C LYS A 264 1.38 -17.94 5.94
N GLY A 265 0.14 -18.34 5.64
CA GLY A 265 -0.27 -19.73 5.67
C GLY A 265 -0.04 -20.43 4.34
N ASP A 266 -0.48 -21.68 4.25
CA ASP A 266 -0.41 -22.46 3.01
C ASP A 266 -1.47 -22.03 1.98
N THR A 267 -2.46 -21.26 2.40
CA THR A 267 -3.54 -20.74 1.57
C THR A 267 -3.76 -19.24 1.81
N TYR A 268 -4.38 -18.54 0.85
CA TYR A 268 -4.74 -17.12 0.98
C TYR A 268 -5.78 -16.82 2.08
N GLU A 269 -6.35 -17.88 2.65
CA GLU A 269 -7.42 -17.72 3.60
C GLU A 269 -6.92 -17.43 5.00
N ARG A 270 -5.73 -17.92 5.38
CA ARG A 270 -5.28 -17.94 6.77
C ARG A 270 -3.88 -17.44 6.95
N PHE A 271 -3.70 -16.60 7.97
CA PHE A 271 -2.41 -16.06 8.40
C PHE A 271 -2.25 -16.28 9.89
N TYR A 272 -1.09 -16.77 10.31
CA TYR A 272 -0.87 -17.28 11.65
C TYR A 272 0.06 -16.39 12.46
N PRO A 273 -0.32 -15.98 13.70
CA PRO A 273 0.62 -15.33 14.60
C PRO A 273 1.64 -16.33 15.13
N GLU A 274 2.92 -15.97 15.10
CA GLU A 274 3.98 -16.84 15.63
C GLU A 274 3.84 -17.01 17.15
N GLY A 275 4.10 -18.22 17.63
CA GLY A 275 4.07 -18.56 19.06
C GLY A 275 2.68 -18.68 19.66
N VAL A 276 1.62 -18.47 18.91
CA VAL A 276 0.24 -18.62 19.37
C VAL A 276 -0.42 -19.80 18.65
N LYS A 277 -0.74 -20.85 19.41
CA LYS A 277 -1.41 -22.05 18.85
C LYS A 277 -2.92 -21.80 18.69
N ASN A 278 -3.52 -22.45 17.70
CA ASN A 278 -4.95 -22.41 17.44
C ASN A 278 -5.51 -20.97 17.34
N LEU A 279 -4.76 -20.10 16.66
CA LEU A 279 -5.19 -18.75 16.33
C LEU A 279 -4.76 -18.43 14.90
N TRP A 280 -5.65 -17.85 14.10
CA TRP A 280 -5.35 -17.37 12.76
C TRP A 280 -6.23 -16.21 12.38
N LEU A 281 -5.72 -15.38 11.51
CA LEU A 281 -6.46 -14.33 10.84
C LEU A 281 -7.04 -14.93 9.57
N GLU A 282 -8.38 -15.02 9.47
CA GLU A 282 -9.09 -15.58 8.32
C GLU A 282 -9.63 -14.44 7.45
N THR A 283 -9.32 -14.48 6.15
CA THR A 283 -9.86 -13.47 5.22
C THR A 283 -11.35 -13.67 5.02
N GLU A 284 -12.12 -12.60 5.09
CA GLU A 284 -13.55 -12.67 4.71
C GLU A 284 -13.67 -12.96 3.21
N VAL A 285 -14.67 -13.74 2.86
CA VAL A 285 -14.99 -14.05 1.47
C VAL A 285 -15.99 -13.01 0.96
N PRO A 286 -15.56 -12.07 0.13
CA PRO A 286 -16.48 -11.07 -0.41
C PRO A 286 -17.46 -11.76 -1.39
N PRO A 287 -18.71 -11.30 -1.48
CA PRO A 287 -19.60 -11.72 -2.57
C PRO A 287 -18.98 -11.44 -3.93
N ILE A 288 -19.09 -12.35 -4.89
CA ILE A 288 -18.45 -12.23 -6.22
C ILE A 288 -18.81 -10.90 -6.91
N TYR A 289 -20.06 -10.42 -6.76
CA TYR A 289 -20.52 -9.19 -7.38
C TYR A 289 -19.78 -7.94 -6.89
N GLN A 290 -19.17 -7.93 -5.69
CA GLN A 290 -18.40 -6.80 -5.19
C GLN A 290 -17.14 -6.56 -6.01
N SER A 291 -16.55 -7.62 -6.56
CA SER A 291 -15.40 -7.51 -7.45
C SER A 291 -15.70 -6.69 -8.70
N LEU A 292 -16.94 -6.74 -9.21
CA LEU A 292 -17.37 -5.93 -10.35
C LEU A 292 -17.31 -4.41 -10.07
N GLN A 293 -17.51 -4.00 -8.81
CA GLN A 293 -17.54 -2.59 -8.43
C GLN A 293 -16.14 -1.99 -8.25
N SER A 294 -15.13 -2.82 -8.03
CA SER A 294 -13.79 -2.38 -7.61
C SER A 294 -12.75 -2.32 -8.73
N GLY A 295 -13.09 -2.69 -9.98
CA GLY A 295 -12.12 -2.75 -11.08
C GLY A 295 -12.76 -2.68 -12.45
N ALA A 296 -11.95 -2.87 -13.50
CA ALA A 296 -12.37 -3.05 -14.87
C ALA A 296 -12.36 -4.55 -15.21
N TRP A 297 -13.48 -5.05 -15.71
CA TRP A 297 -13.69 -6.45 -16.04
C TRP A 297 -13.98 -6.59 -17.54
N PHE A 298 -13.00 -7.05 -18.28
CA PHE A 298 -13.02 -7.07 -19.74
C PHE A 298 -13.78 -8.27 -20.30
N PHE A 299 -14.64 -8.04 -21.28
CA PHE A 299 -15.34 -9.10 -21.99
C PHE A 299 -14.37 -9.99 -22.77
N VAL A 300 -14.54 -11.32 -22.67
CA VAL A 300 -13.76 -12.31 -23.41
C VAL A 300 -14.64 -12.90 -24.50
N LYS A 301 -14.48 -12.44 -25.75
CA LYS A 301 -15.39 -12.74 -26.87
C LYS A 301 -15.50 -14.23 -27.19
N SER A 302 -14.41 -14.99 -27.09
CA SER A 302 -14.41 -16.45 -27.34
C SER A 302 -15.28 -17.23 -26.36
N GLN A 303 -15.65 -16.62 -25.24
CA GLN A 303 -16.45 -17.24 -24.19
C GLN A 303 -17.91 -16.75 -24.20
N PHE A 304 -18.36 -16.14 -25.30
CA PHE A 304 -19.75 -15.77 -25.46
C PHE A 304 -20.62 -16.95 -25.88
N GLY A 305 -21.73 -17.15 -25.18
CA GLY A 305 -22.74 -18.13 -25.54
C GLY A 305 -23.51 -17.76 -26.83
N SER A 306 -24.28 -18.72 -27.33
CA SER A 306 -25.02 -18.59 -28.59
C SER A 306 -26.06 -17.46 -28.61
N TYR A 307 -26.51 -17.00 -27.43
CA TYR A 307 -27.43 -15.84 -27.36
C TYR A 307 -26.71 -14.50 -27.53
N ALA A 308 -25.54 -14.33 -26.93
CA ALA A 308 -24.81 -13.07 -26.94
C ALA A 308 -24.00 -12.86 -28.24
N LEU A 309 -23.25 -13.87 -28.67
CA LEU A 309 -22.29 -13.78 -29.76
C LEU A 309 -22.85 -13.17 -31.08
N PRO A 310 -24.04 -13.54 -31.57
CA PRO A 310 -24.57 -12.96 -32.79
C PRO A 310 -24.84 -11.44 -32.67
N LYS A 311 -25.21 -10.95 -31.48
CA LYS A 311 -25.51 -9.53 -31.26
C LYS A 311 -24.22 -8.69 -31.25
N TRP A 312 -23.16 -9.25 -30.65
CA TRP A 312 -21.85 -8.60 -30.69
C TRP A 312 -21.26 -8.59 -32.09
N ASN A 313 -21.36 -9.70 -32.85
CA ASN A 313 -20.92 -9.74 -34.24
C ASN A 313 -21.68 -8.73 -35.11
N ALA A 314 -22.99 -8.62 -34.93
CA ALA A 314 -23.80 -7.64 -35.68
C ALA A 314 -23.46 -6.18 -35.33
N PHE A 315 -23.05 -5.91 -34.10
CA PHE A 315 -22.56 -4.59 -33.69
C PHE A 315 -21.21 -4.29 -34.34
N GLU A 316 -20.25 -5.18 -34.29
CA GLU A 316 -18.94 -5.01 -34.91
C GLU A 316 -19.03 -4.86 -36.41
N GLU A 317 -19.94 -5.60 -37.07
CA GLU A 317 -20.17 -5.48 -38.53
C GLU A 317 -20.73 -4.09 -38.92
N VAL A 318 -21.62 -3.55 -38.09
CA VAL A 318 -22.11 -2.17 -38.31
C VAL A 318 -20.99 -1.15 -38.14
N LEU A 319 -20.09 -1.36 -37.18
CA LEU A 319 -18.93 -0.47 -36.98
C LEU A 319 -17.99 -0.51 -38.19
N LYS A 320 -17.76 -1.69 -38.77
CA LYS A 320 -16.91 -1.84 -39.96
C LYS A 320 -17.53 -1.24 -41.22
N THR A 321 -18.83 -1.46 -41.42
CA THR A 321 -19.49 -1.12 -42.71
C THR A 321 -20.08 0.28 -42.74
N ALA A 322 -20.73 0.72 -41.65
CA ALA A 322 -21.39 2.02 -41.57
C ALA A 322 -20.57 3.09 -40.90
N GLY A 323 -19.67 2.68 -40.03
CA GLY A 323 -18.77 3.54 -39.25
C GLY A 323 -19.47 4.66 -38.49
N VAL A 324 -18.71 5.44 -37.77
CA VAL A 324 -19.14 6.72 -37.20
C VAL A 324 -18.71 7.83 -38.17
N ASN A 325 -19.65 8.67 -38.62
CA ASN A 325 -19.39 9.71 -39.63
C ASN A 325 -18.78 9.19 -40.94
N GLY A 326 -19.14 7.96 -41.35
CA GLY A 326 -18.65 7.35 -42.60
C GLY A 326 -17.23 6.76 -42.52
N THR A 327 -16.65 6.70 -41.33
CA THR A 327 -15.33 6.10 -41.12
C THR A 327 -15.49 4.74 -40.46
N GLU A 328 -14.87 3.71 -41.04
CA GLU A 328 -14.80 2.37 -40.45
C GLU A 328 -14.26 2.45 -39.02
N GLN A 329 -14.91 1.77 -38.07
CA GLN A 329 -14.53 1.72 -36.69
C GLN A 329 -14.26 0.29 -36.27
N THR A 330 -13.32 0.13 -35.35
CA THR A 330 -13.02 -1.16 -34.74
C THR A 330 -13.23 -1.06 -33.24
N LEU A 331 -13.90 -2.06 -32.66
CA LEU A 331 -14.00 -2.18 -31.21
C LEU A 331 -12.63 -2.64 -30.65
N TYR A 332 -12.03 -1.81 -29.82
CA TYR A 332 -10.73 -2.09 -29.23
C TYR A 332 -10.85 -2.90 -27.94
N TRP A 333 -11.71 -2.48 -27.05
CA TRP A 333 -11.99 -3.13 -25.78
C TRP A 333 -13.40 -2.78 -25.29
N ALA A 334 -13.91 -3.63 -24.41
CA ALA A 334 -15.16 -3.40 -23.69
C ALA A 334 -15.06 -4.04 -22.31
N PHE A 335 -15.49 -3.32 -21.27
CA PHE A 335 -15.51 -3.83 -19.91
C PHE A 335 -16.72 -3.34 -19.10
N ILE A 336 -17.04 -4.06 -18.01
CA ILE A 336 -17.94 -3.61 -16.95
C ILE A 336 -17.09 -3.33 -15.72
N GLY A 337 -17.37 -2.22 -15.02
CA GLY A 337 -16.66 -1.87 -13.80
C GLY A 337 -16.69 -0.40 -13.48
N THR A 338 -15.80 0.02 -12.59
CA THR A 338 -15.65 1.42 -12.19
C THR A 338 -14.43 2.04 -12.86
N TYR A 339 -14.66 3.10 -13.62
CA TYR A 339 -13.61 3.91 -14.24
C TYR A 339 -13.90 5.38 -14.01
N GLN A 340 -12.92 6.14 -13.53
CA GLN A 340 -13.05 7.56 -13.15
C GLN A 340 -14.27 7.81 -12.22
N GLY A 341 -14.47 6.91 -11.24
CA GLY A 341 -15.56 7.01 -10.26
C GLY A 341 -16.97 6.68 -10.81
N LYS A 342 -17.09 6.16 -12.05
CA LYS A 342 -18.37 5.83 -12.67
C LYS A 342 -18.45 4.32 -12.93
N PHE A 343 -19.45 3.68 -12.34
CA PHE A 343 -19.74 2.27 -12.59
C PHE A 343 -20.64 2.10 -13.83
N GLY A 344 -20.26 1.18 -14.73
CA GLY A 344 -21.04 0.89 -15.90
C GLY A 344 -20.31 0.07 -16.96
N PHE A 345 -20.85 0.10 -18.18
CA PHE A 345 -20.24 -0.47 -19.34
C PHE A 345 -19.43 0.58 -20.09
N HIS A 346 -18.17 0.29 -20.27
CA HIS A 346 -17.19 1.14 -20.94
C HIS A 346 -16.69 0.45 -22.19
N PHE A 347 -16.50 1.20 -23.27
CA PHE A 347 -15.95 0.67 -24.52
C PHE A 347 -15.17 1.74 -25.27
N GLN A 348 -14.24 1.30 -26.11
CA GLN A 348 -13.57 2.13 -27.11
C GLN A 348 -13.75 1.54 -28.48
N ALA A 349 -14.28 2.36 -29.41
CA ALA A 349 -14.40 2.01 -30.81
C ALA A 349 -13.77 3.12 -31.65
N GLY A 350 -12.68 2.78 -32.36
CA GLY A 350 -11.85 3.79 -33.03
C GLY A 350 -11.31 4.81 -32.01
N GLY A 351 -11.50 6.10 -32.29
CA GLY A 351 -11.15 7.20 -31.39
C GLY A 351 -12.20 7.52 -30.32
N ASP A 352 -13.35 6.86 -30.33
CA ASP A 352 -14.50 7.18 -29.50
C ASP A 352 -14.54 6.37 -28.20
N TYR A 353 -14.66 7.05 -27.06
CA TYR A 353 -14.93 6.44 -25.76
C TYR A 353 -16.41 6.52 -25.41
N GLY A 354 -17.04 5.36 -25.21
CA GLY A 354 -18.42 5.22 -24.78
C GLY A 354 -18.55 4.77 -23.36
N PHE A 355 -19.50 5.36 -22.63
CA PHE A 355 -19.87 5.00 -21.27
C PHE A 355 -21.40 4.86 -21.14
N VAL A 356 -21.87 3.69 -20.72
CA VAL A 356 -23.26 3.41 -20.38
C VAL A 356 -23.38 3.24 -18.87
N SER A 357 -24.11 4.13 -18.22
CA SER A 357 -24.34 4.05 -16.77
C SER A 357 -25.13 2.80 -16.42
N MET A 358 -24.66 2.07 -15.42
CA MET A 358 -25.28 0.87 -14.90
C MET A 358 -25.37 0.88 -13.39
N SER A 359 -26.25 0.03 -12.87
CA SER A 359 -26.31 -0.25 -11.43
C SER A 359 -26.55 -1.74 -11.19
N LEU A 360 -25.98 -2.21 -10.10
CA LEU A 360 -26.24 -3.54 -9.55
C LEU A 360 -27.45 -3.47 -8.64
N VAL A 361 -28.34 -4.44 -8.73
CA VAL A 361 -29.58 -4.49 -7.95
C VAL A 361 -29.64 -5.84 -7.24
N GLU A 362 -29.90 -5.78 -5.95
CA GLU A 362 -30.20 -6.88 -5.03
C GLU A 362 -29.54 -8.23 -5.39
N PRO A 363 -28.30 -8.45 -4.94
CA PRO A 363 -27.72 -9.79 -4.98
C PRO A 363 -28.47 -10.72 -4.01
N ASN A 364 -28.35 -12.03 -4.23
CA ASN A 364 -28.83 -13.01 -3.25
C ASN A 364 -27.93 -13.05 -2.00
N GLU A 365 -28.38 -13.68 -0.91
CA GLU A 365 -27.60 -13.83 0.33
C GLU A 365 -26.28 -14.58 0.12
N ALA A 366 -26.23 -15.54 -0.82
CA ALA A 366 -25.01 -16.26 -1.15
C ALA A 366 -23.97 -15.42 -1.89
N GLY A 367 -24.36 -14.26 -2.43
CA GLY A 367 -23.45 -13.34 -3.12
C GLY A 367 -22.96 -13.84 -4.49
N ASP A 368 -23.53 -14.92 -5.00
CA ASP A 368 -23.19 -15.57 -6.27
C ASP A 368 -24.20 -15.28 -7.39
N GLU A 369 -25.08 -14.33 -7.17
CA GLU A 369 -25.99 -13.79 -8.18
C GLU A 369 -25.90 -12.26 -8.23
N VAL A 370 -26.25 -11.71 -9.40
CA VAL A 370 -26.35 -10.28 -9.59
C VAL A 370 -27.46 -9.92 -10.56
N SER A 371 -28.14 -8.82 -10.31
CA SER A 371 -29.07 -8.20 -11.24
C SER A 371 -28.46 -6.89 -11.76
N ILE A 372 -28.35 -6.75 -13.10
CA ILE A 372 -27.75 -5.57 -13.74
C ILE A 372 -28.82 -4.82 -14.51
N LYS A 373 -28.88 -3.53 -14.30
CA LYS A 373 -29.71 -2.60 -15.10
C LYS A 373 -28.90 -1.46 -15.67
N TYR A 374 -29.36 -0.91 -16.77
CA TYR A 374 -28.80 0.29 -17.40
C TYR A 374 -29.86 1.34 -17.70
N GLU A 375 -29.41 2.59 -17.86
CA GLU A 375 -30.25 3.72 -18.25
C GLU A 375 -29.75 4.29 -19.58
N LYS A 376 -30.68 4.52 -20.53
CA LYS A 376 -30.32 5.08 -21.86
C LYS A 376 -29.98 6.57 -21.81
N SER A 377 -30.40 7.26 -20.77
CA SER A 377 -30.25 8.71 -20.56
C SER A 377 -29.63 8.98 -19.18
N GLY A 378 -29.42 10.21 -18.84
CA GLY A 378 -28.86 10.62 -17.55
C GLY A 378 -27.33 10.55 -17.56
N ALA A 379 -26.74 9.67 -16.75
CA ALA A 379 -25.28 9.55 -16.61
C ALA A 379 -24.57 8.91 -17.81
N THR A 380 -25.29 8.25 -18.74
CA THR A 380 -24.76 7.70 -20.00
C THR A 380 -24.23 8.83 -20.89
N ASN A 381 -23.01 8.70 -21.43
CA ASN A 381 -22.41 9.77 -22.22
C ASN A 381 -22.99 9.86 -23.64
N LYS A 382 -22.76 11.02 -24.29
CA LYS A 382 -23.29 11.30 -25.64
C LYS A 382 -22.82 10.29 -26.67
N THR A 383 -21.58 9.84 -26.59
CA THR A 383 -21.02 8.82 -27.52
C THR A 383 -21.81 7.52 -27.38
N ALA A 384 -21.94 6.96 -26.18
CA ALA A 384 -22.71 5.73 -25.98
C ALA A 384 -24.18 5.88 -26.40
N THR A 385 -24.81 7.03 -26.15
CA THR A 385 -26.18 7.32 -26.63
C THR A 385 -26.28 7.25 -28.17
N THR A 386 -25.29 7.75 -28.88
CA THR A 386 -25.21 7.66 -30.35
C THR A 386 -25.07 6.20 -30.80
N TYR A 387 -24.21 5.43 -30.15
CA TYR A 387 -24.00 4.01 -30.48
C TYR A 387 -25.22 3.15 -30.16
N ILE A 388 -25.93 3.43 -29.07
CA ILE A 388 -27.22 2.80 -28.74
C ILE A 388 -28.27 3.04 -29.85
N ASN A 389 -28.41 4.27 -30.28
CA ASN A 389 -29.48 4.67 -31.18
C ASN A 389 -29.19 4.38 -32.68
N LYS A 390 -27.92 4.43 -33.10
CA LYS A 390 -27.55 4.36 -34.52
C LYS A 390 -26.74 3.12 -34.90
N PHE A 391 -25.97 2.53 -34.01
CA PHE A 391 -24.97 1.51 -34.33
C PHE A 391 -25.24 0.12 -33.71
N LYS A 392 -26.48 -0.20 -33.34
CA LYS A 392 -26.91 -1.50 -32.78
C LYS A 392 -26.24 -1.88 -31.44
N LEU A 393 -25.82 -0.91 -30.65
CA LEU A 393 -25.25 -1.20 -29.32
C LEU A 393 -26.33 -1.65 -28.30
N ASP A 394 -27.58 -1.21 -28.43
CA ASP A 394 -28.68 -1.58 -27.52
C ASP A 394 -28.92 -3.12 -27.45
N PRO A 395 -28.93 -3.89 -28.54
CA PRO A 395 -29.00 -5.34 -28.48
C PRO A 395 -27.81 -5.99 -27.73
N VAL A 396 -26.62 -5.41 -27.81
CA VAL A 396 -25.43 -5.88 -27.11
C VAL A 396 -25.60 -5.66 -25.60
N ILE A 397 -25.92 -4.42 -25.19
CA ILE A 397 -26.15 -4.09 -23.78
C ILE A 397 -27.20 -5.00 -23.16
N LYS A 398 -28.27 -5.31 -23.89
CA LYS A 398 -29.34 -6.21 -23.43
C LYS A 398 -28.88 -7.66 -23.23
N THR A 399 -27.69 -8.05 -23.64
CA THR A 399 -27.14 -9.36 -23.29
C THR A 399 -26.66 -9.44 -21.85
N PHE A 400 -26.22 -8.31 -21.24
CA PHE A 400 -25.67 -8.29 -19.91
C PHE A 400 -26.38 -7.33 -18.94
N ALA A 401 -27.33 -6.51 -19.40
CA ALA A 401 -28.10 -5.63 -18.52
C ALA A 401 -29.54 -5.45 -19.00
N GLY A 402 -30.46 -5.28 -18.08
CA GLY A 402 -31.86 -4.96 -18.39
C GLY A 402 -32.11 -3.44 -18.39
N LEU A 403 -33.15 -2.98 -19.09
CA LEU A 403 -33.51 -1.58 -19.16
C LEU A 403 -34.41 -1.16 -17.98
N GLY A 404 -34.02 -0.12 -17.26
CA GLY A 404 -34.81 0.51 -16.22
C GLY A 404 -35.32 -0.45 -15.13
N GLY A 405 -36.63 -0.52 -14.92
CA GLY A 405 -37.26 -1.36 -13.90
C GLY A 405 -37.23 -2.88 -14.16
N ARG A 406 -36.60 -3.35 -15.23
CA ARG A 406 -36.50 -4.78 -15.59
C ARG A 406 -35.02 -5.19 -15.66
N PRO A 407 -34.33 -5.38 -14.52
CA PRO A 407 -32.95 -5.81 -14.51
C PRO A 407 -32.79 -7.21 -15.12
N ARG A 408 -31.58 -7.50 -15.64
CA ARG A 408 -31.22 -8.83 -16.09
C ARG A 408 -30.43 -9.53 -15.00
N ARG A 409 -30.78 -10.77 -14.66
CA ARG A 409 -30.24 -11.51 -13.50
C ARG A 409 -29.35 -12.66 -13.96
N PHE A 410 -28.19 -12.77 -13.31
CA PHE A 410 -27.16 -13.74 -13.64
C PHE A 410 -26.73 -14.53 -12.41
N LYS A 411 -26.44 -15.82 -12.58
CA LYS A 411 -25.61 -16.62 -11.72
C LYS A 411 -24.15 -16.33 -12.04
N LEU A 412 -23.31 -16.19 -11.00
CA LEU A 412 -21.88 -15.88 -11.10
C LEU A 412 -21.04 -17.08 -10.68
N GLU A 413 -19.97 -17.32 -11.42
CA GLU A 413 -18.95 -18.33 -11.13
C GLU A 413 -17.57 -17.72 -11.33
N THR A 414 -16.58 -18.12 -10.53
CA THR A 414 -15.20 -17.63 -10.62
C THR A 414 -14.22 -18.72 -10.18
N ASP A 415 -12.94 -18.54 -10.52
CA ASP A 415 -11.83 -19.39 -10.07
C ASP A 415 -11.50 -19.20 -8.59
N ASN A 416 -11.52 -17.95 -8.11
CA ASN A 416 -11.23 -17.61 -6.73
C ASN A 416 -12.11 -16.44 -6.27
N GLN A 417 -13.00 -16.67 -5.31
CA GLN A 417 -13.95 -15.65 -4.87
C GLN A 417 -13.30 -14.45 -4.18
N ARG A 418 -12.12 -14.63 -3.56
CA ARG A 418 -11.37 -13.54 -2.90
C ARG A 418 -10.55 -12.72 -3.87
N ARG A 419 -10.03 -13.38 -4.91
CA ARG A 419 -9.16 -12.76 -5.95
C ARG A 419 -9.50 -13.35 -7.31
N PRO A 420 -10.67 -13.03 -7.85
CA PRO A 420 -11.09 -13.60 -9.12
C PRO A 420 -10.22 -13.11 -10.27
N THR A 421 -9.76 -14.03 -11.12
CA THR A 421 -9.10 -13.70 -12.37
C THR A 421 -10.12 -13.58 -13.52
N TYR A 422 -11.28 -14.23 -13.36
CA TYR A 422 -12.42 -14.09 -14.25
C TYR A 422 -13.73 -14.19 -13.46
N ILE A 423 -14.81 -13.67 -14.03
CA ILE A 423 -16.18 -13.87 -13.57
C ILE A 423 -17.01 -14.33 -14.76
N LYS A 424 -17.56 -15.54 -14.68
CA LYS A 424 -18.49 -16.09 -15.67
C LYS A 424 -19.92 -15.77 -15.25
N PHE A 425 -20.70 -15.30 -16.20
CA PHE A 425 -22.10 -14.94 -16.06
C PHE A 425 -22.98 -15.94 -16.83
N THR A 426 -23.96 -16.50 -16.17
CA THR A 426 -24.99 -17.33 -16.80
C THR A 426 -26.34 -16.70 -16.51
N ASP A 427 -27.07 -16.31 -17.54
CA ASP A 427 -28.39 -15.69 -17.39
C ASP A 427 -29.40 -16.70 -16.85
N ILE A 428 -30.10 -16.31 -15.79
CA ILE A 428 -31.05 -17.20 -15.10
C ILE A 428 -32.28 -17.53 -15.97
N LYS A 429 -32.71 -16.60 -16.83
CA LYS A 429 -33.88 -16.78 -17.71
C LYS A 429 -33.52 -17.33 -19.08
N GLU A 430 -32.30 -17.08 -19.55
CA GLU A 430 -31.79 -17.49 -20.84
C GLU A 430 -30.41 -18.16 -20.69
N PRO A 431 -30.36 -19.45 -20.32
CA PRO A 431 -29.09 -20.12 -20.00
C PRO A 431 -28.09 -20.19 -21.18
N THR A 432 -28.52 -19.95 -22.42
CA THR A 432 -27.64 -19.84 -23.58
C THR A 432 -26.93 -18.49 -23.66
N ASN A 433 -27.35 -17.55 -22.82
CA ASN A 433 -26.71 -16.24 -22.65
C ASN A 433 -25.63 -16.34 -21.56
N VAL A 434 -24.48 -16.79 -21.98
CA VAL A 434 -23.26 -16.89 -21.15
C VAL A 434 -22.23 -15.93 -21.66
N PHE A 435 -21.47 -15.33 -20.77
CA PHE A 435 -20.27 -14.57 -21.09
C PHE A 435 -19.31 -14.57 -19.90
N THR A 436 -18.03 -14.36 -20.17
CA THR A 436 -17.00 -14.23 -19.15
C THR A 436 -16.36 -12.88 -19.22
N LEU A 437 -16.09 -12.31 -18.05
CA LEU A 437 -15.30 -11.11 -17.84
C LEU A 437 -13.95 -11.50 -17.22
N SER A 438 -12.86 -10.93 -17.75
CA SER A 438 -11.49 -11.14 -17.27
C SER A 438 -11.00 -9.92 -16.50
N ALA A 439 -10.27 -10.13 -15.41
CA ALA A 439 -9.52 -9.08 -14.71
C ALA A 439 -8.35 -8.55 -15.56
N ASN A 440 -7.83 -9.36 -16.49
CA ASN A 440 -6.79 -8.97 -17.41
C ASN A 440 -7.39 -8.21 -18.60
N GLU A 441 -6.72 -7.13 -18.98
CA GLU A 441 -7.15 -6.30 -20.09
C GLU A 441 -7.15 -7.09 -21.41
N VAL A 442 -8.25 -7.01 -22.15
CA VAL A 442 -8.43 -7.61 -23.50
C VAL A 442 -8.45 -6.48 -24.51
N HIS A 443 -7.38 -6.39 -25.30
CA HIS A 443 -7.17 -5.31 -26.29
C HIS A 443 -7.50 -5.69 -27.72
N TYR A 444 -7.38 -4.67 -28.56
CA TYR A 444 -7.51 -4.74 -30.02
C TYR A 444 -6.68 -5.87 -30.68
N PRO A 445 -7.29 -6.48 -31.67
CA PRO A 445 -8.71 -6.37 -31.94
C PRO A 445 -9.48 -7.07 -30.81
N PHE A 446 -10.66 -6.58 -30.46
CA PHE A 446 -11.50 -7.19 -29.42
C PHE A 446 -11.68 -8.69 -29.71
N LYS A 447 -10.63 -9.40 -29.44
CA LYS A 447 -10.41 -10.85 -29.61
C LYS A 447 -10.02 -11.39 -28.25
N ASN A 448 -9.93 -12.63 -28.14
CA ASN A 448 -9.62 -13.38 -26.93
C ASN A 448 -8.22 -13.17 -26.43
#